data_da95cb3fa82229b872b818af68dbe7cb
#
_entry.id   da95cb3fa82229b872b818af68dbe7cb
#
_cell.length_a   1.000
_cell.length_b   1.000
_cell.length_c   1.000
_cell.angle_alpha   90.00
_cell.angle_beta   90.00
_cell.angle_gamma   90.00
#
_symmetry.space_group_name_H-M   'P 1'
#
loop_
_entity.id
_entity.type
_entity.pdbx_description
1 polymer ?
#
loop_
_entity_poly.entity_id
_entity_poly.type
_entity_poly.pdbx_seq_one_letter_code
_entity_poly.pdbx_strand_id
1 'polypeptide(L)'
;MRMDCHTHTATSPDGFGSAITLCHQAIANHLDGLAITDHVELNRFFSQETYQCQPRNEWEFFDYEAVFQKAVKTASQCKQAFAGTLRVACGIELGQANADFALADRVVQHPDLDFVIGSLHELSDQEDFFSLTYTPETIPALMEQYFSELLTICQWGKFDVLGHLTYPLRYIEGEHGFSVPCSAYEEQIRQCFSAVIQAGKGIELNVSGLRQKYGKPFPTLELLHNVHRFQW
;
A
#
# COMPACT_ATOMS: atom_id res chain seq x y z
N MET A 1 -13.78 3.07 -19.12
CA MET A 1 -12.39 2.63 -19.01
C MET A 1 -12.28 1.76 -17.77
N ARG A 2 -11.79 0.52 -17.90
CA ARG A 2 -11.52 -0.40 -16.79
C ARG A 2 -10.01 -0.55 -16.66
N MET A 3 -9.47 -0.17 -15.49
CA MET A 3 -8.04 -0.30 -15.18
C MET A 3 -7.88 -1.04 -13.87
N ASP A 4 -6.84 -1.86 -13.76
CA ASP A 4 -6.33 -2.32 -12.48
C ASP A 4 -5.23 -1.34 -12.03
N CYS A 5 -5.43 -0.68 -10.91
CA CYS A 5 -4.52 0.36 -10.46
C CYS A 5 -3.60 -0.05 -9.31
N HIS A 6 -3.64 -1.33 -8.89
CA HIS A 6 -2.78 -1.85 -7.85
C HIS A 6 -2.30 -3.25 -8.22
N THR A 7 -1.14 -3.32 -8.89
CA THR A 7 -0.58 -4.58 -9.39
C THR A 7 0.92 -4.66 -9.12
N HIS A 8 1.39 -5.83 -8.68
CA HIS A 8 2.78 -6.12 -8.39
C HIS A 8 3.38 -7.09 -9.39
N THR A 9 4.64 -6.86 -9.74
CA THR A 9 5.47 -7.77 -10.53
C THR A 9 6.41 -8.55 -9.63
N ALA A 10 7.22 -9.45 -10.20
CA ALA A 10 8.31 -10.11 -9.47
C ALA A 10 9.43 -9.13 -9.01
N THR A 11 9.22 -7.81 -9.10
CA THR A 11 10.06 -6.82 -8.43
C THR A 11 9.64 -6.68 -6.96
N SER A 12 8.37 -6.86 -6.67
CA SER A 12 7.81 -6.88 -5.30
C SER A 12 7.92 -8.27 -4.67
N PRO A 13 8.09 -8.37 -3.34
CA PRO A 13 8.21 -9.65 -2.62
C PRO A 13 6.97 -10.54 -2.73
N ASP A 14 5.80 -9.95 -2.87
CA ASP A 14 4.52 -10.64 -2.99
C ASP A 14 4.02 -10.74 -4.44
N GLY A 15 4.76 -10.18 -5.41
CA GLY A 15 4.39 -10.17 -6.82
C GLY A 15 4.86 -11.41 -7.57
N PHE A 16 4.09 -11.82 -8.57
CA PHE A 16 4.41 -12.97 -9.41
C PHE A 16 4.46 -12.60 -10.89
N GLY A 17 5.45 -13.11 -11.57
CA GLY A 17 5.58 -12.94 -13.02
C GLY A 17 6.18 -11.59 -13.42
N SER A 18 6.41 -11.45 -14.72
CA SER A 18 6.98 -10.22 -15.28
C SER A 18 5.88 -9.18 -15.55
N ALA A 19 6.27 -7.92 -15.59
CA ALA A 19 5.39 -6.82 -15.98
C ALA A 19 4.77 -7.05 -17.38
N ILE A 20 5.52 -7.63 -18.31
CA ILE A 20 5.03 -8.01 -19.65
C ILE A 20 3.90 -9.04 -19.54
N THR A 21 4.06 -10.04 -18.65
CA THR A 21 3.02 -11.05 -18.40
C THR A 21 1.75 -10.40 -17.86
N LEU A 22 1.87 -9.45 -16.91
CA LEU A 22 0.71 -8.71 -16.38
C LEU A 22 0.01 -7.90 -17.48
N CYS A 23 0.76 -7.23 -18.35
CA CYS A 23 0.18 -6.50 -19.48
C CYS A 23 -0.62 -7.43 -20.42
N HIS A 24 -0.07 -8.59 -20.76
CA HIS A 24 -0.80 -9.57 -21.57
C HIS A 24 -2.05 -10.12 -20.86
N GLN A 25 -1.99 -10.36 -19.54
CA GLN A 25 -3.14 -10.77 -18.76
C GLN A 25 -4.21 -9.68 -18.70
N ALA A 26 -3.82 -8.41 -18.56
CA ALA A 26 -4.75 -7.28 -18.61
C ALA A 26 -5.51 -7.24 -19.95
N ILE A 27 -4.81 -7.39 -21.07
CA ILE A 27 -5.43 -7.47 -22.40
C ILE A 27 -6.38 -8.66 -22.50
N ALA A 28 -5.95 -9.86 -22.06
CA ALA A 28 -6.76 -11.08 -22.09
C ALA A 28 -8.03 -10.95 -21.24
N ASN A 29 -7.98 -10.18 -20.15
CA ASN A 29 -9.12 -9.87 -19.28
C ASN A 29 -9.93 -8.63 -19.73
N HIS A 30 -9.68 -8.12 -20.94
CA HIS A 30 -10.37 -6.97 -21.51
C HIS A 30 -10.30 -5.70 -20.64
N LEU A 31 -9.16 -5.48 -19.98
CA LEU A 31 -8.84 -4.22 -19.32
C LEU A 31 -8.35 -3.20 -20.36
N ASP A 32 -8.73 -1.94 -20.15
CA ASP A 32 -8.25 -0.82 -20.97
C ASP A 32 -6.84 -0.37 -20.54
N GLY A 33 -6.42 -0.74 -19.31
CA GLY A 33 -5.10 -0.43 -18.78
C GLY A 33 -4.81 -1.06 -17.42
N LEU A 34 -3.59 -0.86 -16.97
CA LEU A 34 -3.16 -1.16 -15.59
C LEU A 34 -2.11 -0.15 -15.14
N ALA A 35 -1.98 0.03 -13.83
CA ALA A 35 -0.82 0.64 -13.20
C ALA A 35 0.07 -0.48 -12.64
N ILE A 36 1.36 -0.46 -12.95
CA ILE A 36 2.35 -1.30 -12.30
C ILE A 36 2.83 -0.53 -11.09
N THR A 37 2.57 -1.06 -9.89
CA THR A 37 2.75 -0.37 -8.61
C THR A 37 3.55 -1.25 -7.65
N ASP A 38 4.75 -1.65 -8.07
CA ASP A 38 5.64 -2.44 -7.22
C ASP A 38 5.95 -1.70 -5.91
N HIS A 39 6.15 -2.46 -4.83
CA HIS A 39 6.51 -1.93 -3.51
C HIS A 39 7.79 -1.10 -3.52
N VAL A 40 7.74 0.06 -2.89
CA VAL A 40 8.90 0.90 -2.57
C VAL A 40 8.78 1.30 -1.10
N GLU A 41 9.49 0.58 -0.24
CA GLU A 41 9.41 0.74 1.21
C GLU A 41 10.51 1.69 1.70
N LEU A 42 10.13 2.78 2.37
CA LEU A 42 11.08 3.81 2.80
C LEU A 42 11.54 3.64 4.26
N ASN A 43 11.30 2.49 4.85
CA ASN A 43 11.72 2.26 6.21
C ASN A 43 13.26 2.22 6.31
N ARG A 44 13.79 3.11 7.12
CA ARG A 44 15.22 3.12 7.45
C ARG A 44 15.61 1.98 8.40
N PHE A 45 14.62 1.26 8.90
CA PHE A 45 14.76 0.34 10.02
C PHE A 45 14.93 -1.11 9.59
N PHE A 46 14.78 -1.44 8.31
CA PHE A 46 15.14 -2.75 7.78
C PHE A 46 16.66 -2.92 7.63
N SER A 47 17.42 -2.45 8.61
CA SER A 47 18.82 -2.76 8.68
C SER A 47 19.05 -3.90 9.67
N GLN A 48 19.99 -4.77 9.37
CA GLN A 48 20.47 -5.78 10.29
C GLN A 48 20.84 -5.22 11.67
N GLU A 49 21.26 -3.94 11.71
CA GLU A 49 21.60 -3.23 12.94
C GLU A 49 20.37 -2.92 13.80
N THR A 50 19.24 -2.57 13.20
CA THR A 50 18.00 -2.21 13.90
C THR A 50 17.34 -3.45 14.52
N TYR A 51 17.19 -4.50 13.75
CA TYR A 51 16.53 -5.72 14.24
C TYR A 51 17.48 -6.70 14.91
N GLN A 52 18.79 -6.47 14.87
CA GLN A 52 19.83 -7.34 15.41
C GLN A 52 19.66 -8.83 15.03
N CYS A 53 19.05 -9.08 13.88
CA CYS A 53 18.79 -10.40 13.35
C CYS A 53 19.36 -10.57 11.95
N GLN A 54 19.61 -11.80 11.56
CA GLN A 54 19.95 -12.12 10.19
C GLN A 54 18.67 -12.13 9.34
N PRO A 55 18.70 -11.62 8.10
CA PRO A 55 17.56 -11.67 7.22
C PRO A 55 17.18 -13.13 6.98
N ARG A 56 15.87 -13.40 7.04
CA ARG A 56 15.32 -14.72 6.73
C ARG A 56 15.30 -14.98 5.22
N ASN A 57 15.27 -13.93 4.43
CA ASN A 57 15.27 -13.96 2.97
C ASN A 57 15.77 -12.63 2.40
N GLU A 58 15.94 -12.55 1.08
CA GLU A 58 16.41 -11.35 0.37
C GLU A 58 15.47 -10.15 0.47
N TRP A 59 14.21 -10.34 0.91
CA TRP A 59 13.20 -9.31 1.02
C TRP A 59 13.25 -8.54 2.35
N GLU A 60 13.90 -9.09 3.36
CA GLU A 60 14.10 -8.43 4.65
C GLU A 60 15.15 -7.32 4.60
N PHE A 61 15.94 -7.23 3.53
CA PHE A 61 16.82 -6.09 3.23
C PHE A 61 16.29 -5.36 2.01
N PHE A 62 15.40 -4.44 2.25
CA PHE A 62 14.85 -3.63 1.19
C PHE A 62 15.79 -2.47 0.88
N ASP A 63 16.59 -2.59 -0.16
CA ASP A 63 17.25 -1.46 -0.78
C ASP A 63 16.20 -0.70 -1.62
N TYR A 64 15.54 0.28 -1.00
CA TYR A 64 14.48 1.05 -1.65
C TYR A 64 14.94 1.65 -2.97
N GLU A 65 16.19 2.10 -3.07
CA GLU A 65 16.69 2.77 -4.27
C GLU A 65 16.84 1.79 -5.43
N ALA A 66 17.43 0.63 -5.20
CA ALA A 66 17.56 -0.41 -6.23
C ALA A 66 16.20 -0.92 -6.69
N VAL A 67 15.26 -1.13 -5.76
CA VAL A 67 13.89 -1.57 -6.07
C VAL A 67 13.15 -0.47 -6.83
N PHE A 68 13.19 0.77 -6.37
CA PHE A 68 12.57 1.91 -7.02
C PHE A 68 13.05 2.08 -8.47
N GLN A 69 14.36 2.09 -8.69
CA GLN A 69 14.94 2.20 -10.04
C GLN A 69 14.49 1.05 -10.94
N LYS A 70 14.44 -0.17 -10.40
CA LYS A 70 13.98 -1.35 -11.14
C LYS A 70 12.48 -1.24 -11.47
N ALA A 71 11.65 -0.84 -10.51
CA ALA A 71 10.20 -0.69 -10.69
C ALA A 71 9.89 0.34 -11.78
N VAL A 72 10.45 1.55 -11.67
CA VAL A 72 10.25 2.63 -12.66
C VAL A 72 10.74 2.20 -14.06
N LYS A 73 11.93 1.62 -14.14
CA LYS A 73 12.48 1.14 -15.43
C LYS A 73 11.55 0.09 -16.06
N THR A 74 11.10 -0.88 -15.29
CA THR A 74 10.25 -1.97 -15.77
C THR A 74 8.90 -1.46 -16.24
N ALA A 75 8.25 -0.60 -15.45
CA ALA A 75 6.95 -0.02 -15.79
C ALA A 75 7.06 0.90 -17.04
N SER A 76 8.10 1.74 -17.12
CA SER A 76 8.35 2.61 -18.30
C SER A 76 8.59 1.80 -19.57
N GLN A 77 9.31 0.68 -19.49
CA GLN A 77 9.50 -0.21 -20.63
C GLN A 77 8.18 -0.83 -21.11
N CYS A 78 7.32 -1.28 -20.18
CA CYS A 78 6.00 -1.78 -20.53
C CYS A 78 5.10 -0.68 -21.11
N LYS A 79 5.12 0.53 -20.55
CA LYS A 79 4.39 1.69 -21.08
C LYS A 79 4.74 1.96 -22.54
N GLN A 80 6.00 1.86 -22.90
CA GLN A 80 6.48 2.00 -24.29
C GLN A 80 6.07 0.81 -25.17
N ALA A 81 6.30 -0.42 -24.70
CA ALA A 81 6.06 -1.64 -25.46
C ALA A 81 4.59 -1.87 -25.80
N PHE A 82 3.68 -1.46 -24.93
CA PHE A 82 2.23 -1.64 -25.09
C PHE A 82 1.52 -0.36 -25.58
N ALA A 83 2.26 0.68 -25.97
CA ALA A 83 1.69 1.92 -26.47
C ALA A 83 0.70 1.65 -27.62
N GLY A 84 -0.51 2.20 -27.52
CA GLY A 84 -1.59 2.01 -28.49
C GLY A 84 -2.40 0.70 -28.33
N THR A 85 -1.95 -0.23 -27.48
CA THR A 85 -2.67 -1.50 -27.23
C THR A 85 -3.26 -1.56 -25.82
N LEU A 86 -2.50 -1.10 -24.82
CA LEU A 86 -2.91 -1.10 -23.42
C LEU A 86 -2.38 0.19 -22.77
N ARG A 87 -3.20 0.85 -21.97
CA ARG A 87 -2.74 1.97 -21.16
C ARG A 87 -1.96 1.43 -19.96
N VAL A 88 -0.65 1.64 -19.94
CA VAL A 88 0.20 1.27 -18.79
C VAL A 88 0.62 2.54 -18.06
N ALA A 89 0.31 2.63 -16.77
CA ALA A 89 0.81 3.67 -15.89
C ALA A 89 2.06 3.17 -15.16
N CYS A 90 3.10 4.00 -15.13
CA CYS A 90 4.28 3.79 -14.31
C CYS A 90 3.96 4.27 -12.89
N GLY A 91 3.73 3.35 -11.98
CA GLY A 91 3.38 3.66 -10.60
C GLY A 91 4.30 2.99 -9.60
N ILE A 92 4.08 3.31 -8.35
CA ILE A 92 4.66 2.64 -7.18
C ILE A 92 3.62 2.51 -6.07
N GLU A 93 3.75 1.50 -5.23
CA GLU A 93 3.17 1.49 -3.91
C GLU A 93 4.26 1.95 -2.92
N LEU A 94 4.11 3.19 -2.45
CA LEU A 94 5.06 3.82 -1.54
C LEU A 94 4.68 3.49 -0.11
N GLY A 95 5.44 2.59 0.51
CA GLY A 95 5.29 2.24 1.92
C GLY A 95 6.10 3.15 2.83
N GLN A 96 5.60 3.35 4.06
CA GLN A 96 6.28 4.02 5.17
C GLN A 96 6.88 5.40 4.83
N ALA A 97 6.13 6.22 4.09
CA ALA A 97 6.55 7.59 3.79
C ALA A 97 6.87 8.40 5.08
N ASN A 98 6.21 8.06 6.19
CA ASN A 98 6.42 8.65 7.51
C ASN A 98 7.79 8.37 8.13
N ALA A 99 8.53 7.38 7.65
CA ALA A 99 9.89 7.11 8.10
C ALA A 99 10.87 8.21 7.64
N ASP A 100 10.66 8.80 6.45
CA ASP A 100 11.45 9.91 5.93
C ASP A 100 10.68 10.69 4.86
N PHE A 101 9.88 11.68 5.28
CA PHE A 101 9.14 12.52 4.34
C PHE A 101 10.01 13.27 3.33
N ALA A 102 11.25 13.63 3.70
CA ALA A 102 12.13 14.30 2.75
C ALA A 102 12.62 13.36 1.65
N LEU A 103 12.81 12.08 1.97
CA LEU A 103 13.09 11.04 0.98
C LEU A 103 11.84 10.73 0.16
N ALA A 104 10.69 10.57 0.80
CA ALA A 104 9.41 10.36 0.12
C ALA A 104 9.13 11.47 -0.91
N ASP A 105 9.39 12.72 -0.55
CA ASP A 105 9.26 13.87 -1.44
C ASP A 105 10.13 13.74 -2.72
N ARG A 106 11.35 13.24 -2.57
CA ARG A 106 12.23 13.02 -3.74
C ARG A 106 11.75 11.87 -4.61
N VAL A 107 11.27 10.80 -4.00
CA VAL A 107 10.77 9.61 -4.72
C VAL A 107 9.54 9.97 -5.55
N VAL A 108 8.54 10.63 -4.96
CA VAL A 108 7.29 10.94 -5.68
C VAL A 108 7.42 12.03 -6.74
N GLN A 109 8.54 12.79 -6.72
CA GLN A 109 8.84 13.79 -7.75
C GLN A 109 9.55 13.20 -8.97
N HIS A 110 9.77 11.87 -9.02
CA HIS A 110 10.44 11.26 -10.17
C HIS A 110 9.61 11.49 -11.45
N PRO A 111 10.22 12.01 -12.53
CA PRO A 111 9.49 12.48 -13.72
C PRO A 111 8.76 11.40 -14.50
N ASP A 112 9.15 10.14 -14.34
CA ASP A 112 8.53 9.01 -15.03
C ASP A 112 7.33 8.42 -14.26
N LEU A 113 7.08 8.85 -13.02
CA LEU A 113 5.93 8.37 -12.26
C LEU A 113 4.62 9.02 -12.74
N ASP A 114 3.64 8.19 -13.04
CA ASP A 114 2.28 8.58 -13.38
C ASP A 114 1.32 8.45 -12.19
N PHE A 115 1.66 7.59 -11.19
CA PHE A 115 0.71 7.19 -10.15
C PHE A 115 1.43 6.69 -8.89
N VAL A 116 0.98 7.12 -7.72
CA VAL A 116 1.54 6.72 -6.42
C VAL A 116 0.42 6.29 -5.48
N ILE A 117 0.54 5.08 -4.96
CA ILE A 117 -0.27 4.60 -3.84
C ILE A 117 0.52 4.86 -2.56
N GLY A 118 -0.06 5.55 -1.57
CA GLY A 118 0.54 5.74 -0.26
C GLY A 118 0.06 4.67 0.71
N SER A 119 0.97 3.91 1.32
CA SER A 119 0.64 2.75 2.16
C SER A 119 1.42 2.76 3.47
N LEU A 120 0.90 2.01 4.46
CA LEU A 120 1.58 1.73 5.72
C LEU A 120 1.54 0.22 5.97
N HIS A 121 2.70 -0.47 5.81
CA HIS A 121 2.83 -1.92 5.94
C HIS A 121 3.46 -2.36 7.25
N GLU A 122 4.09 -1.44 7.96
CA GLU A 122 4.71 -1.65 9.26
C GLU A 122 4.62 -0.38 10.10
N LEU A 123 4.76 -0.52 11.39
CA LEU A 123 4.82 0.59 12.32
C LEU A 123 6.27 1.00 12.57
N SER A 124 6.47 2.25 12.95
CA SER A 124 7.75 2.71 13.47
C SER A 124 8.20 1.79 14.60
N ASP A 125 9.45 1.34 14.55
CA ASP A 125 10.07 0.46 15.54
C ASP A 125 9.49 -0.99 15.59
N GLN A 126 8.72 -1.42 14.60
CA GLN A 126 8.19 -2.78 14.53
C GLN A 126 8.48 -3.43 13.17
N GLU A 127 8.36 -4.75 13.12
CA GLU A 127 8.39 -5.52 11.87
C GLU A 127 7.06 -5.34 11.12
N ASP A 128 7.04 -5.77 9.83
CA ASP A 128 5.82 -5.84 9.04
C ASP A 128 4.70 -6.59 9.77
N PHE A 129 3.47 -6.16 9.59
CA PHE A 129 2.29 -6.74 10.24
C PHE A 129 2.19 -8.25 10.09
N PHE A 130 2.67 -8.83 8.99
CA PHE A 130 2.64 -10.28 8.81
C PHE A 130 3.55 -11.03 9.80
N SER A 131 4.58 -10.39 10.34
CA SER A 131 5.55 -10.96 11.29
C SER A 131 5.15 -10.82 12.75
N LEU A 132 4.17 -9.94 13.04
CA LEU A 132 3.82 -9.61 14.41
C LEU A 132 3.07 -10.74 15.12
N THR A 133 3.23 -10.80 16.43
CA THR A 133 2.40 -11.66 17.30
C THR A 133 1.24 -10.85 17.86
N TYR A 134 0.04 -11.35 17.66
CA TYR A 134 -1.19 -10.68 18.08
C TYR A 134 -1.80 -11.32 19.32
N THR A 135 -2.17 -10.50 20.28
CA THR A 135 -2.97 -10.90 21.46
C THR A 135 -4.09 -9.88 21.71
N PRO A 136 -5.16 -10.26 22.41
CA PRO A 136 -6.22 -9.29 22.76
C PRO A 136 -5.71 -8.05 23.51
N GLU A 137 -4.61 -8.19 24.25
CA GLU A 137 -4.00 -7.10 25.02
C GLU A 137 -3.17 -6.16 24.16
N THR A 138 -2.50 -6.66 23.11
CA THR A 138 -1.61 -5.86 22.26
C THR A 138 -2.34 -5.19 21.09
N ILE A 139 -3.39 -5.82 20.56
CA ILE A 139 -4.14 -5.33 19.39
C ILE A 139 -4.63 -3.88 19.55
N PRO A 140 -5.25 -3.46 20.68
CA PRO A 140 -5.75 -2.09 20.80
C PRO A 140 -4.64 -1.02 20.62
N ALA A 141 -3.52 -1.18 21.31
CA ALA A 141 -2.40 -0.24 21.21
C ALA A 141 -1.78 -0.23 19.80
N LEU A 142 -1.66 -1.40 19.17
CA LEU A 142 -1.18 -1.54 17.80
C LEU A 142 -2.07 -0.79 16.81
N MET A 143 -3.38 -0.94 16.91
CA MET A 143 -4.33 -0.26 16.02
C MET A 143 -4.38 1.26 16.26
N GLU A 144 -4.25 1.71 17.50
CA GLU A 144 -4.12 3.15 17.81
C GLU A 144 -2.86 3.73 17.19
N GLN A 145 -1.72 3.06 17.32
CA GLN A 145 -0.47 3.47 16.69
C GLN A 145 -0.61 3.47 15.16
N TYR A 146 -1.19 2.40 14.59
CA TYR A 146 -1.41 2.30 13.14
C TYR A 146 -2.17 3.51 12.59
N PHE A 147 -3.32 3.85 13.16
CA PHE A 147 -4.10 5.00 12.66
C PHE A 147 -3.41 6.33 12.94
N SER A 148 -2.65 6.44 14.03
CA SER A 148 -1.84 7.63 14.31
C SER A 148 -0.75 7.85 13.26
N GLU A 149 -0.01 6.81 12.91
CA GLU A 149 1.04 6.88 11.89
C GLU A 149 0.45 7.07 10.48
N LEU A 150 -0.64 6.34 10.16
CA LEU A 150 -1.35 6.50 8.90
C LEU A 150 -1.86 7.93 8.71
N LEU A 151 -2.34 8.58 9.77
CA LEU A 151 -2.78 9.97 9.71
C LEU A 151 -1.63 10.90 9.30
N THR A 152 -0.40 10.65 9.73
CA THR A 152 0.75 11.47 9.30
C THR A 152 1.03 11.36 7.81
N ILE A 153 0.86 10.16 7.24
CA ILE A 153 0.93 9.92 5.78
C ILE A 153 -0.20 10.64 5.06
N CYS A 154 -1.44 10.54 5.58
CA CYS A 154 -2.59 11.24 5.02
C CYS A 154 -2.41 12.76 5.00
N GLN A 155 -1.84 13.33 6.07
CA GLN A 155 -1.53 14.76 6.18
C GLN A 155 -0.39 15.19 5.26
N TRP A 156 0.61 14.34 5.04
CA TRP A 156 1.65 14.58 4.03
C TRP A 156 1.06 14.65 2.62
N GLY A 157 0.13 13.77 2.26
CA GLY A 157 -0.78 13.87 1.11
C GLY A 157 -0.13 13.91 -0.26
N LYS A 158 1.14 13.51 -0.44
CA LYS A 158 1.83 13.55 -1.74
C LYS A 158 1.78 12.19 -2.48
N PHE A 159 0.68 11.51 -2.39
CA PHE A 159 0.32 10.31 -3.15
C PHE A 159 -0.95 10.59 -3.95
N ASP A 160 -1.38 9.70 -4.83
CA ASP A 160 -2.63 9.85 -5.58
C ASP A 160 -3.80 9.17 -4.88
N VAL A 161 -3.59 8.00 -4.33
CA VAL A 161 -4.58 7.28 -3.51
C VAL A 161 -3.94 6.73 -2.24
N LEU A 162 -4.72 6.71 -1.15
CA LEU A 162 -4.37 5.98 0.06
C LEU A 162 -4.72 4.51 -0.15
N GLY A 163 -3.73 3.62 -0.02
CA GLY A 163 -3.88 2.17 -0.13
C GLY A 163 -4.65 1.58 1.05
N HIS A 164 -5.30 0.48 0.84
CA HIS A 164 -5.90 -0.48 1.81
C HIS A 164 -5.97 -0.01 3.29
N LEU A 165 -6.69 1.06 3.56
CA LEU A 165 -6.77 1.81 4.84
C LEU A 165 -6.84 0.94 6.11
N THR A 166 -7.32 -0.30 6.04
CA THR A 166 -7.44 -1.21 7.19
C THR A 166 -6.53 -2.44 7.06
N TYR A 167 -5.36 -2.26 6.48
CA TYR A 167 -4.40 -3.34 6.16
C TYR A 167 -4.09 -4.31 7.32
N PRO A 168 -3.89 -3.89 8.59
CA PRO A 168 -3.59 -4.83 9.68
C PRO A 168 -4.68 -5.87 9.92
N LEU A 169 -5.93 -5.60 9.54
CA LEU A 169 -7.04 -6.53 9.73
C LEU A 169 -6.89 -7.81 8.89
N ARG A 170 -6.10 -7.75 7.82
CA ARG A 170 -5.70 -8.94 7.05
C ARG A 170 -5.12 -10.02 7.96
N TYR A 171 -4.25 -9.61 8.88
CA TYR A 171 -3.55 -10.52 9.79
C TYR A 171 -4.35 -10.72 11.07
N ILE A 172 -4.80 -9.65 11.71
CA ILE A 172 -5.49 -9.71 13.01
C ILE A 172 -6.79 -10.52 12.90
N GLU A 173 -7.67 -10.16 11.97
CA GLU A 173 -8.94 -10.88 11.75
C GLU A 173 -8.76 -12.10 10.86
N GLY A 174 -8.07 -11.93 9.71
CA GLY A 174 -8.00 -12.97 8.69
C GLY A 174 -7.14 -14.17 9.10
N GLU A 175 -5.91 -13.94 9.55
CA GLU A 175 -4.97 -15.01 9.85
C GLU A 175 -5.09 -15.51 11.30
N HIS A 176 -5.31 -14.62 12.26
CA HIS A 176 -5.32 -14.93 13.68
C HIS A 176 -6.72 -15.04 14.29
N GLY A 177 -7.78 -14.62 13.58
CA GLY A 177 -9.17 -14.81 13.99
C GLY A 177 -9.63 -13.91 15.15
N PHE A 178 -8.89 -12.85 15.48
CA PHE A 178 -9.33 -11.85 16.44
C PHE A 178 -10.35 -10.90 15.79
N SER A 179 -11.24 -10.33 16.58
CA SER A 179 -12.19 -9.34 16.10
C SER A 179 -11.76 -7.94 16.51
N VAL A 180 -11.71 -7.02 15.54
CA VAL A 180 -11.38 -5.61 15.77
C VAL A 180 -12.57 -4.74 15.36
N PRO A 181 -13.34 -4.20 16.30
CA PRO A 181 -14.44 -3.31 15.95
C PRO A 181 -13.89 -1.97 15.44
N CYS A 182 -13.97 -1.74 14.12
CA CYS A 182 -13.54 -0.46 13.52
C CYS A 182 -14.23 0.75 14.13
N SER A 183 -15.40 0.58 14.75
CA SER A 183 -16.09 1.64 15.51
C SER A 183 -15.30 2.16 16.70
N ALA A 184 -14.36 1.38 17.24
CA ALA A 184 -13.46 1.84 18.30
C ALA A 184 -12.46 2.89 17.81
N TYR A 185 -12.21 2.95 16.49
CA TYR A 185 -11.23 3.84 15.83
C TYR A 185 -11.90 4.83 14.88
N GLU A 186 -13.21 5.05 15.04
CA GLU A 186 -14.02 5.86 14.11
C GLU A 186 -13.46 7.28 13.96
N GLU A 187 -13.01 7.88 15.05
CA GLU A 187 -12.46 9.25 15.02
C GLU A 187 -11.13 9.31 14.27
N GLN A 188 -10.22 8.37 14.49
CA GLN A 188 -8.95 8.30 13.80
C GLN A 188 -9.15 8.05 12.29
N ILE A 189 -10.05 7.15 11.96
CA ILE A 189 -10.43 6.86 10.57
C ILE A 189 -11.02 8.09 9.90
N ARG A 190 -11.90 8.82 10.59
CA ARG A 190 -12.47 10.07 10.11
C ARG A 190 -11.39 11.14 9.85
N GLN A 191 -10.39 11.24 10.73
CA GLN A 191 -9.26 12.16 10.56
C GLN A 191 -8.43 11.80 9.32
N CYS A 192 -8.14 10.52 9.09
CA CYS A 192 -7.44 10.05 7.88
C CYS A 192 -8.24 10.42 6.62
N PHE A 193 -9.54 10.12 6.58
CA PHE A 193 -10.39 10.50 5.44
C PHE A 193 -10.40 12.01 5.21
N SER A 194 -10.57 12.80 6.28
CA SER A 194 -10.58 14.25 6.17
C SER A 194 -9.27 14.81 5.61
N ALA A 195 -8.14 14.28 6.04
CA ALA A 195 -6.82 14.69 5.55
C ALA A 195 -6.64 14.35 4.06
N VAL A 196 -7.02 13.14 3.63
CA VAL A 196 -6.94 12.70 2.23
C VAL A 196 -7.79 13.59 1.34
N ILE A 197 -9.01 13.92 1.78
CA ILE A 197 -9.93 14.78 1.03
C ILE A 197 -9.39 16.21 0.92
N GLN A 198 -8.92 16.78 2.03
CA GLN A 198 -8.33 18.13 2.04
C GLN A 198 -7.11 18.21 1.11
N ALA A 199 -6.34 17.11 0.99
CA ALA A 199 -5.26 17.00 0.03
C ALA A 199 -5.73 16.80 -1.42
N GLY A 200 -7.03 16.60 -1.67
CA GLY A 200 -7.59 16.32 -3.00
C GLY A 200 -7.21 14.95 -3.53
N LYS A 201 -7.01 13.98 -2.65
CA LYS A 201 -6.53 12.62 -2.96
C LYS A 201 -7.65 11.58 -2.88
N GLY A 202 -7.41 10.41 -3.51
CA GLY A 202 -8.33 9.29 -3.49
C GLY A 202 -8.07 8.32 -2.34
N ILE A 203 -9.02 7.42 -2.14
CA ILE A 203 -8.89 6.27 -1.23
C ILE A 203 -9.18 5.01 -2.04
N GLU A 204 -8.35 4.01 -1.87
CA GLU A 204 -8.52 2.72 -2.50
C GLU A 204 -9.60 1.91 -1.81
N LEU A 205 -10.44 1.22 -2.59
CA LEU A 205 -11.19 0.06 -2.14
C LEU A 205 -10.45 -1.20 -2.62
N ASN A 206 -9.54 -1.70 -1.82
CA ASN A 206 -8.73 -2.86 -2.17
C ASN A 206 -9.52 -4.15 -1.97
N VAL A 207 -9.72 -4.90 -3.05
CA VAL A 207 -10.53 -6.13 -3.05
C VAL A 207 -9.71 -7.40 -2.84
N SER A 208 -8.39 -7.31 -2.63
CA SER A 208 -7.53 -8.48 -2.42
C SER A 208 -7.98 -9.33 -1.24
N GLY A 209 -8.47 -8.69 -0.18
CA GLY A 209 -8.96 -9.36 1.02
C GLY A 209 -10.12 -10.34 0.77
N LEU A 210 -10.88 -10.17 -0.32
CA LEU A 210 -11.93 -11.12 -0.72
C LEU A 210 -11.36 -12.49 -1.14
N ARG A 211 -10.09 -12.54 -1.54
CA ARG A 211 -9.37 -13.77 -1.91
C ARG A 211 -8.52 -14.33 -0.77
N GLN A 212 -8.52 -13.65 0.38
CA GLN A 212 -7.76 -14.01 1.58
C GLN A 212 -8.70 -14.53 2.67
N LYS A 213 -8.18 -15.08 3.75
CA LYS A 213 -8.98 -15.53 4.90
C LYS A 213 -9.82 -14.41 5.52
N TYR A 214 -9.40 -13.17 5.37
CA TYR A 214 -10.14 -12.01 5.83
C TYR A 214 -11.55 -11.90 5.21
N GLY A 215 -11.72 -12.25 3.94
CA GLY A 215 -13.00 -12.35 3.25
C GLY A 215 -13.74 -11.02 3.02
N LYS A 216 -13.08 -9.88 3.26
CA LYS A 216 -13.66 -8.53 3.11
C LYS A 216 -12.67 -7.62 2.39
N PRO A 217 -13.13 -6.52 1.74
CA PRO A 217 -12.23 -5.53 1.16
C PRO A 217 -11.58 -4.63 2.23
N PHE A 218 -10.53 -3.89 1.86
CA PHE A 218 -9.86 -2.91 2.68
C PHE A 218 -10.03 -1.48 2.08
N PRO A 219 -10.77 -0.56 2.76
CA PRO A 219 -11.64 -0.78 3.91
C PRO A 219 -12.93 -1.53 3.53
N THR A 220 -13.71 -1.96 4.52
CA THR A 220 -15.02 -2.57 4.27
C THR A 220 -16.01 -1.55 3.68
N LEU A 221 -17.01 -2.03 2.91
CA LEU A 221 -18.06 -1.15 2.37
C LEU A 221 -18.86 -0.46 3.48
N GLU A 222 -19.05 -1.12 4.62
CA GLU A 222 -19.72 -0.52 5.78
C GLU A 222 -18.96 0.70 6.30
N LEU A 223 -17.63 0.60 6.39
CA LEU A 223 -16.79 1.72 6.80
C LEU A 223 -16.88 2.88 5.82
N LEU A 224 -16.86 2.61 4.52
CA LEU A 224 -17.03 3.64 3.49
C LEU A 224 -18.40 4.30 3.52
N HIS A 225 -19.47 3.55 3.77
CA HIS A 225 -20.82 4.13 3.92
C HIS A 225 -20.93 5.05 5.13
N ASN A 226 -20.26 4.72 6.22
CA ASN A 226 -20.26 5.57 7.42
C ASN A 226 -19.54 6.90 7.18
N VAL A 227 -18.52 6.92 6.30
CA VAL A 227 -17.83 8.15 5.90
C VAL A 227 -18.76 9.14 5.19
N HIS A 228 -19.71 8.68 4.37
CA HIS A 228 -20.70 9.55 3.76
C HIS A 228 -21.61 10.28 4.77
N ARG A 229 -21.68 9.84 6.01
CA ARG A 229 -22.42 10.53 7.09
C ARG A 229 -21.62 11.67 7.70
N PHE A 230 -20.31 11.71 7.50
CA PHE A 230 -19.47 12.84 7.86
C PHE A 230 -19.55 13.84 6.72
N GLN A 231 -20.43 14.84 6.85
CA GLN A 231 -20.76 15.86 5.83
C GLN A 231 -19.50 16.41 5.15
N TRP A 232 -19.45 16.23 3.84
CA TRP A 232 -18.50 16.84 2.91
C TRP A 232 -18.76 18.33 2.78
#